data_7bd7af8adec97c3235422a1c8ca127f9
#
_entry.id   7bd7af8adec97c3235422a1c8ca127f9
#
_cell.length_a   1.000
_cell.length_b   1.000
_cell.length_c   1.000
_cell.angle_alpha   90.00
_cell.angle_beta   90.00
_cell.angle_gamma   90.00
#
_symmetry.space_group_name_H-M   'P 1'
#
loop_
_entity.id
_entity.type
_entity.pdbx_description
1 polymer ?
#
loop_
_entity_poly.entity_id
_entity_poly.type
_entity_poly.pdbx_seq_one_letter_code
_entity_poly.pdbx_strand_id
1 'polypeptide(L)'
;GLVGSEMCIRDSIETIAERLRFYKAENIVVDPVMVATSGSDLIASDAVRTLCWELFPLSALITPNRHEAEVLAEMAIHSRDDMVRAAQTIAGRYGCNVLLKGGHSDTDADDLLALRDGQLLWFPGQRVDNPNTHGTGCTLSSAIAANLAKGFGLADSIARAKAYLTDALNAQLDLGQGSGPLDHTLGGTGVENWMHGVPDAVQDK
;
A
#
# COMPACT_ATOMS: atom_id res chain seq x y z
N GLY A 1 19.47 4.43 25.82
CA GLY A 1 18.70 4.91 24.68
C GLY A 1 19.33 4.45 23.40
N LEU A 2 18.52 3.93 22.52
CA LEU A 2 18.89 3.37 21.21
C LEU A 2 19.11 4.50 20.18
N VAL A 3 20.12 5.33 20.38
CA VAL A 3 20.52 6.38 19.41
C VAL A 3 21.06 5.77 18.10
N GLY A 4 21.40 4.50 18.07
CA GLY A 4 21.93 3.81 16.88
C GLY A 4 20.88 3.29 15.90
N SER A 5 19.63 3.08 16.32
CA SER A 5 18.61 2.47 15.44
C SER A 5 18.04 3.44 14.41
N GLU A 6 17.88 4.71 14.77
CA GLU A 6 17.30 5.74 13.89
C GLU A 6 18.27 6.10 12.74
N MET A 7 19.57 6.25 13.03
CA MET A 7 20.59 6.42 11.99
C MET A 7 20.66 5.20 11.06
N CYS A 8 20.49 3.98 11.59
CA CYS A 8 20.50 2.77 10.78
C CYS A 8 19.34 2.70 9.78
N ILE A 9 18.14 3.22 10.11
CA ILE A 9 17.00 3.20 9.20
C ILE A 9 17.25 4.14 8.02
N ARG A 10 17.67 5.38 8.26
CA ARG A 10 17.98 6.34 7.20
C ARG A 10 19.06 5.79 6.26
N ASP A 11 20.18 5.34 6.81
CA ASP A 11 21.31 4.80 6.03
C ASP A 11 20.90 3.57 5.22
N SER A 12 20.00 2.75 5.77
CA SER A 12 19.42 1.62 5.05
C SER A 12 18.57 2.07 3.85
N ILE A 13 17.72 3.10 4.02
CA ILE A 13 16.91 3.65 2.92
C ILE A 13 17.82 4.22 1.83
N GLU A 14 18.85 4.99 2.18
CA GLU A 14 19.83 5.52 1.24
C GLU A 14 20.52 4.41 0.45
N THR A 15 20.98 3.37 1.15
CA THR A 15 21.61 2.19 0.52
C THR A 15 20.66 1.46 -0.42
N ILE A 16 19.41 1.23 0.01
CA ILE A 16 18.38 0.60 -0.83
C ILE A 16 18.15 1.43 -2.09
N ALA A 17 17.96 2.74 -1.96
CA ALA A 17 17.73 3.64 -3.08
C ALA A 17 18.92 3.64 -4.06
N GLU A 18 20.15 3.66 -3.55
CA GLU A 18 21.37 3.54 -4.37
C GLU A 18 21.38 2.24 -5.17
N ARG A 19 21.10 1.10 -4.51
CA ARG A 19 21.11 -0.21 -5.17
C ARG A 19 19.99 -0.35 -6.21
N LEU A 20 18.79 0.14 -5.92
CA LEU A 20 17.69 0.15 -6.87
C LEU A 20 18.03 0.97 -8.12
N ARG A 21 18.67 2.14 -7.96
CA ARG A 21 19.17 2.94 -9.09
C ARG A 21 20.27 2.20 -9.87
N PHE A 22 21.22 1.61 -9.17
CA PHE A 22 22.33 0.88 -9.78
C PHE A 22 21.85 -0.27 -10.66
N TYR A 23 20.90 -1.07 -10.16
CA TYR A 23 20.33 -2.20 -10.90
C TYR A 23 19.20 -1.79 -11.84
N LYS A 24 18.84 -0.50 -11.92
CA LYS A 24 17.70 -0.01 -12.68
C LYS A 24 16.44 -0.82 -12.40
N ALA A 25 16.19 -1.08 -11.12
CA ALA A 25 15.05 -1.88 -10.69
C ALA A 25 13.75 -1.20 -11.09
N GLU A 26 12.80 -2.01 -11.57
CA GLU A 26 11.46 -1.59 -11.98
C GLU A 26 10.41 -2.22 -11.05
N ASN A 27 9.15 -1.79 -11.17
CA ASN A 27 8.03 -2.34 -10.42
C ASN A 27 8.19 -2.25 -8.89
N ILE A 28 8.86 -1.21 -8.41
CA ILE A 28 9.09 -0.99 -7.00
C ILE A 28 7.78 -0.54 -6.34
N VAL A 29 7.31 -1.28 -5.34
CA VAL A 29 6.17 -0.89 -4.50
C VAL A 29 6.69 -0.59 -3.10
N VAL A 30 6.36 0.60 -2.59
CA VAL A 30 6.79 1.04 -1.25
C VAL A 30 5.57 1.20 -0.35
N ASP A 31 5.51 0.42 0.73
CA ASP A 31 4.53 0.62 1.81
C ASP A 31 5.19 1.52 2.88
N PRO A 32 4.76 2.80 3.01
CA PRO A 32 5.42 3.77 3.86
C PRO A 32 4.99 3.61 5.33
N VAL A 33 5.36 2.52 5.96
CA VAL A 33 5.01 2.24 7.35
C VAL A 33 5.73 3.20 8.28
N MET A 34 5.03 4.24 8.76
CA MET A 34 5.59 5.31 9.60
C MET A 34 5.22 5.18 11.06
N VAL A 35 4.06 4.55 11.36
CA VAL A 35 3.50 4.45 12.70
C VAL A 35 3.15 3.00 13.00
N ALA A 36 3.50 2.54 14.20
CA ALA A 36 3.09 1.22 14.67
C ALA A 36 1.57 1.15 14.88
N THR A 37 1.02 -0.05 14.85
CA THR A 37 -0.40 -0.30 15.21
C THR A 37 -0.73 0.21 16.63
N SER A 38 0.27 0.34 17.50
CA SER A 38 0.17 0.93 18.84
C SER A 38 0.11 2.46 18.86
N GLY A 39 0.27 3.13 17.70
CA GLY A 39 0.30 4.60 17.60
C GLY A 39 1.67 5.24 17.87
N SER A 40 2.71 4.44 18.08
CA SER A 40 4.07 4.96 18.29
C SER A 40 4.76 5.20 16.95
N ASP A 41 5.49 6.32 16.82
CA ASP A 41 6.33 6.59 15.66
C ASP A 41 7.38 5.48 15.50
N LEU A 42 7.39 4.85 14.33
CA LEU A 42 8.36 3.81 13.97
C LEU A 42 9.61 4.37 13.30
N ILE A 43 9.49 5.55 12.72
CA ILE A 43 10.54 6.16 11.88
C ILE A 43 10.75 7.62 12.34
N ALA A 44 11.99 8.00 12.54
CA ALA A 44 12.36 9.38 12.84
C ALA A 44 12.10 10.31 11.63
N SER A 45 11.90 11.59 11.89
CA SER A 45 11.52 12.58 10.87
C SER A 45 12.55 12.74 9.73
N ASP A 46 13.83 12.51 10.00
CA ASP A 46 14.89 12.53 8.99
C ASP A 46 14.83 11.30 8.09
N ALA A 47 14.53 10.12 8.63
CA ALA A 47 14.35 8.90 7.85
C ALA A 47 13.06 8.95 6.99
N VAL A 48 11.97 9.56 7.50
CA VAL A 48 10.77 9.85 6.69
C VAL A 48 11.15 10.74 5.50
N ARG A 49 11.93 11.80 5.75
CA ARG A 49 12.39 12.69 4.67
C ARG A 49 13.21 11.92 3.63
N THR A 50 14.13 11.08 4.06
CA THR A 50 14.94 10.24 3.15
C THR A 50 14.06 9.29 2.36
N LEU A 51 13.09 8.63 2.98
CA LEU A 51 12.11 7.78 2.31
C LEU A 51 11.39 8.55 1.18
N CYS A 52 10.89 9.74 1.49
CA CYS A 52 10.13 10.57 0.56
C CYS A 52 10.96 11.06 -0.63
N TRP A 53 12.21 11.46 -0.41
CA TRP A 53 13.01 12.09 -1.45
C TRP A 53 13.95 11.15 -2.19
N GLU A 54 14.36 10.03 -1.56
CA GLU A 54 15.29 9.07 -2.17
C GLU A 54 14.59 7.84 -2.76
N LEU A 55 13.51 7.36 -2.11
CA LEU A 55 12.89 6.10 -2.49
C LEU A 55 11.56 6.27 -3.26
N PHE A 56 10.69 7.21 -2.88
CA PHE A 56 9.42 7.42 -3.56
C PHE A 56 9.57 7.75 -5.05
N PRO A 57 10.52 8.61 -5.49
CA PRO A 57 10.70 8.89 -6.91
C PRO A 57 11.11 7.68 -7.76
N LEU A 58 11.63 6.63 -7.11
CA LEU A 58 12.01 5.38 -7.77
C LEU A 58 10.84 4.39 -7.83
N SER A 59 9.79 4.61 -7.04
CA SER A 59 8.69 3.67 -6.93
C SER A 59 7.71 3.77 -8.11
N ALA A 60 7.23 2.62 -8.55
CA ALA A 60 6.07 2.53 -9.42
C ALA A 60 4.78 2.88 -8.68
N LEU A 61 4.76 2.61 -7.36
CA LEU A 61 3.61 2.84 -6.49
C LEU A 61 4.06 3.00 -5.05
N ILE A 62 3.44 3.92 -4.31
CA ILE A 62 3.44 3.94 -2.84
C ILE A 62 2.03 3.64 -2.32
N THR A 63 1.92 3.00 -1.14
CA THR A 63 0.64 2.50 -0.60
C THR A 63 0.34 3.05 0.80
N PRO A 64 0.27 4.38 1.00
CA PRO A 64 0.00 4.95 2.31
C PRO A 64 -1.42 4.61 2.78
N ASN A 65 -1.57 4.34 4.08
CA ASN A 65 -2.86 4.40 4.74
C ASN A 65 -3.26 5.87 4.96
N ARG A 66 -4.49 6.10 5.44
CA ARG A 66 -5.02 7.44 5.67
C ARG A 66 -4.11 8.29 6.56
N HIS A 67 -3.65 7.75 7.68
CA HIS A 67 -2.80 8.50 8.63
C HIS A 67 -1.44 8.85 8.02
N GLU A 68 -0.82 7.90 7.33
CA GLU A 68 0.42 8.13 6.57
C GLU A 68 0.22 9.20 5.48
N ALA A 69 -0.91 9.15 4.78
CA ALA A 69 -1.24 10.15 3.76
C ALA A 69 -1.46 11.54 4.37
N GLU A 70 -2.06 11.65 5.55
CA GLU A 70 -2.20 12.92 6.29
C GLU A 70 -0.83 13.53 6.60
N VAL A 71 0.13 12.71 7.03
CA VAL A 71 1.52 13.15 7.27
C VAL A 71 2.20 13.57 5.97
N LEU A 72 2.10 12.75 4.92
CA LEU A 72 2.77 13.01 3.64
C LEU A 72 2.20 14.22 2.89
N ALA A 73 0.89 14.45 2.97
CA ALA A 73 0.19 15.56 2.35
C ALA A 73 0.17 16.82 3.22
N GLU A 74 0.53 16.70 4.51
CA GLU A 74 0.45 17.78 5.52
C GLU A 74 -0.98 18.35 5.63
N MET A 75 -1.99 17.46 5.55
CA MET A 75 -3.40 17.86 5.66
C MET A 75 -4.25 16.74 6.27
N ALA A 76 -5.31 17.11 6.98
CA ALA A 76 -6.28 16.16 7.51
C ALA A 76 -7.17 15.59 6.40
N ILE A 77 -7.58 14.33 6.55
CA ILE A 77 -8.45 13.62 5.59
C ILE A 77 -9.73 13.20 6.32
N HIS A 78 -10.85 13.85 6.01
CA HIS A 78 -12.15 13.58 6.62
C HIS A 78 -13.21 13.14 5.61
N SER A 79 -12.94 13.30 4.31
CA SER A 79 -13.88 13.03 3.24
C SER A 79 -13.19 12.38 2.03
N ARG A 80 -13.98 11.87 1.08
CA ARG A 80 -13.47 11.39 -0.22
C ARG A 80 -12.75 12.51 -1.00
N ASP A 81 -13.25 13.75 -0.92
CA ASP A 81 -12.61 14.90 -1.56
C ASP A 81 -11.24 15.21 -0.93
N ASP A 82 -11.11 15.03 0.38
CA ASP A 82 -9.83 15.15 1.05
C ASP A 82 -8.85 14.04 0.63
N MET A 83 -9.33 12.81 0.47
CA MET A 83 -8.53 11.71 -0.07
C MET A 83 -7.98 12.04 -1.45
N VAL A 84 -8.83 12.58 -2.33
CA VAL A 84 -8.42 13.02 -3.68
C VAL A 84 -7.33 14.09 -3.58
N ARG A 85 -7.56 15.13 -2.80
CA ARG A 85 -6.58 16.23 -2.64
C ARG A 85 -5.25 15.74 -2.06
N ALA A 86 -5.31 14.89 -1.03
CA ALA A 86 -4.11 14.33 -0.41
C ALA A 86 -3.33 13.45 -1.39
N ALA A 87 -4.00 12.53 -2.08
CA ALA A 87 -3.36 11.63 -3.03
C ALA A 87 -2.71 12.39 -4.20
N GLN A 88 -3.39 13.40 -4.75
CA GLN A 88 -2.85 14.26 -5.80
C GLN A 88 -1.65 15.11 -5.31
N THR A 89 -1.74 15.63 -4.08
CA THR A 89 -0.64 16.39 -3.46
C THR A 89 0.60 15.51 -3.30
N ILE A 90 0.44 14.30 -2.80
CA ILE A 90 1.54 13.34 -2.61
C ILE A 90 2.13 12.95 -3.98
N ALA A 91 1.28 12.58 -4.95
CA ALA A 91 1.73 12.18 -6.29
C ALA A 91 2.52 13.29 -6.98
N GLY A 92 2.04 14.52 -6.92
CA GLY A 92 2.73 15.70 -7.49
C GLY A 92 4.01 16.07 -6.75
N ARG A 93 4.02 16.01 -5.42
CA ARG A 93 5.17 16.36 -4.58
C ARG A 93 6.35 15.39 -4.77
N TYR A 94 6.08 14.10 -4.83
CA TYR A 94 7.12 13.07 -4.85
C TYR A 94 7.30 12.37 -6.22
N GLY A 95 6.49 12.71 -7.21
CA GLY A 95 6.63 12.20 -8.58
C GLY A 95 6.35 10.69 -8.73
N CYS A 96 5.46 10.11 -7.90
CA CYS A 96 5.13 8.70 -7.89
C CYS A 96 3.61 8.47 -7.97
N ASN A 97 3.17 7.26 -8.33
CA ASN A 97 1.77 6.89 -8.19
C ASN A 97 1.44 6.56 -6.74
N VAL A 98 0.23 6.85 -6.30
CA VAL A 98 -0.21 6.72 -4.91
C VAL A 98 -1.47 5.89 -4.82
N LEU A 99 -1.45 4.78 -4.11
CA LEU A 99 -2.65 4.06 -3.68
C LEU A 99 -2.93 4.45 -2.23
N LEU A 100 -3.82 5.43 -2.04
CA LEU A 100 -4.28 5.82 -0.71
C LEU A 100 -5.31 4.81 -0.23
N LYS A 101 -4.94 4.04 0.82
CA LYS A 101 -5.78 2.99 1.37
C LYS A 101 -6.94 3.59 2.17
N GLY A 102 -8.15 3.13 1.88
CA GLY A 102 -9.35 3.39 2.69
C GLY A 102 -9.39 2.51 3.96
N GLY A 103 -10.61 2.24 4.44
CA GLY A 103 -10.81 1.26 5.54
C GLY A 103 -10.72 1.82 6.94
N HIS A 104 -10.63 3.14 7.11
CA HIS A 104 -10.70 3.82 8.41
C HIS A 104 -12.06 4.51 8.66
N SER A 105 -13.01 4.39 7.74
CA SER A 105 -14.40 4.80 7.95
C SER A 105 -15.25 3.56 8.27
N ASP A 106 -16.31 3.75 9.07
CA ASP A 106 -17.20 2.65 9.47
C ASP A 106 -18.05 2.11 8.29
N THR A 107 -18.04 2.80 7.15
CA THR A 107 -18.94 2.52 6.03
C THR A 107 -18.23 2.23 4.71
N ASP A 108 -16.92 2.51 4.57
CA ASP A 108 -16.27 2.52 3.26
C ASP A 108 -14.79 2.07 3.36
N ALA A 109 -14.41 1.06 2.59
CA ALA A 109 -13.04 0.54 2.49
C ALA A 109 -12.44 0.80 1.08
N ASP A 110 -12.98 1.80 0.36
CA ASP A 110 -12.53 2.12 -0.98
C ASP A 110 -11.12 2.72 -0.97
N ASP A 111 -10.25 2.19 -1.82
CA ASP A 111 -8.91 2.74 -2.04
C ASP A 111 -8.91 3.65 -3.27
N LEU A 112 -8.10 4.70 -3.22
CA LEU A 112 -7.92 5.65 -4.30
C LEU A 112 -6.52 5.55 -4.90
N LEU A 113 -6.43 5.21 -6.18
CA LEU A 113 -5.21 5.35 -6.96
C LEU A 113 -5.17 6.72 -7.62
N ALA A 114 -4.14 7.50 -7.31
CA ALA A 114 -3.79 8.72 -8.02
C ALA A 114 -2.52 8.46 -8.85
N LEU A 115 -2.64 8.60 -10.16
CA LEU A 115 -1.51 8.49 -11.07
C LEU A 115 -0.74 9.80 -11.18
N ARG A 116 0.54 9.73 -11.54
CA ARG A 116 1.40 10.91 -11.76
C ARG A 116 0.90 11.86 -12.85
N ASP A 117 0.10 11.35 -13.78
CA ASP A 117 -0.52 12.13 -14.86
C ASP A 117 -1.82 12.82 -14.45
N GLY A 118 -2.25 12.63 -13.20
CA GLY A 118 -3.45 13.23 -12.64
C GLY A 118 -4.71 12.38 -12.76
N GLN A 119 -4.66 11.21 -13.41
CA GLN A 119 -5.80 10.29 -13.46
C GLN A 119 -6.07 9.72 -12.07
N LEU A 120 -7.37 9.48 -11.78
CA LEU A 120 -7.86 8.94 -10.52
C LEU A 120 -8.71 7.71 -10.78
N LEU A 121 -8.44 6.62 -10.04
CA LEU A 121 -9.25 5.41 -10.09
C LEU A 121 -9.61 4.97 -8.66
N TRP A 122 -10.88 4.66 -8.46
CA TRP A 122 -11.37 4.11 -7.20
C TRP A 122 -11.47 2.60 -7.28
N PHE A 123 -11.00 1.94 -6.25
CA PHE A 123 -11.11 0.49 -6.07
C PHE A 123 -12.07 0.23 -4.91
N PRO A 124 -13.29 -0.25 -5.19
CA PRO A 124 -14.23 -0.61 -4.13
C PRO A 124 -13.63 -1.63 -3.18
N GLY A 125 -13.89 -1.45 -1.89
CA GLY A 125 -13.48 -2.37 -0.85
C GLY A 125 -14.68 -2.82 -0.03
N GLN A 126 -14.75 -4.11 0.28
CA GLN A 126 -15.66 -4.62 1.29
C GLN A 126 -14.93 -4.74 2.62
N ARG A 127 -15.53 -4.22 3.67
CA ARG A 127 -15.02 -4.45 5.02
C ARG A 127 -15.31 -5.90 5.39
N VAL A 128 -14.25 -6.65 5.64
CA VAL A 128 -14.35 -7.99 6.21
C VAL A 128 -14.28 -7.86 7.71
N ASP A 129 -15.29 -8.38 8.41
CA ASP A 129 -15.27 -8.45 9.88
C ASP A 129 -14.34 -9.58 10.31
N ASN A 130 -13.08 -9.24 10.48
CA ASN A 130 -12.03 -10.16 10.91
C ASN A 130 -11.15 -9.43 11.94
N PRO A 131 -11.00 -9.97 13.17
CA PRO A 131 -10.10 -9.39 14.16
C PRO A 131 -8.62 -9.46 13.76
N ASN A 132 -8.28 -10.33 12.80
CA ASN A 132 -6.92 -10.58 12.32
C ASN A 132 -6.56 -9.63 11.18
N THR A 133 -6.34 -8.35 11.51
CA THR A 133 -6.01 -7.32 10.52
C THR A 133 -4.50 -7.04 10.42
N HIS A 134 -3.68 -7.71 11.25
CA HIS A 134 -2.23 -7.52 11.21
C HIS A 134 -1.64 -8.07 9.91
N GLY A 135 -0.80 -7.29 9.25
CA GLY A 135 -0.15 -7.67 8.01
C GLY A 135 -0.94 -7.43 6.72
N THR A 136 -2.16 -6.87 6.80
CA THR A 136 -2.99 -6.59 5.62
C THR A 136 -2.32 -5.61 4.65
N GLY A 137 -1.69 -4.55 5.15
CA GLY A 137 -0.94 -3.59 4.33
C GLY A 137 0.24 -4.24 3.62
N CYS A 138 1.06 -4.98 4.38
CA CYS A 138 2.21 -5.71 3.83
C CYS A 138 1.79 -6.76 2.78
N THR A 139 0.66 -7.44 3.01
CA THR A 139 0.10 -8.42 2.06
C THR A 139 -0.34 -7.73 0.79
N LEU A 140 -1.07 -6.61 0.89
CA LEU A 140 -1.53 -5.84 -0.27
C LEU A 140 -0.35 -5.37 -1.13
N SER A 141 0.63 -4.69 -0.52
CA SER A 141 1.78 -4.15 -1.25
C SER A 141 2.63 -5.25 -1.90
N SER A 142 2.84 -6.38 -1.20
CA SER A 142 3.56 -7.54 -1.74
C SER A 142 2.82 -8.20 -2.91
N ALA A 143 1.49 -8.35 -2.80
CA ALA A 143 0.67 -8.92 -3.85
C ALA A 143 0.63 -8.01 -5.09
N ILE A 144 0.59 -6.67 -4.92
CA ILE A 144 0.71 -5.72 -6.03
C ILE A 144 2.07 -5.89 -6.73
N ALA A 145 3.17 -5.90 -5.98
CA ALA A 145 4.51 -6.08 -6.53
C ALA A 145 4.64 -7.40 -7.31
N ALA A 146 4.08 -8.49 -6.77
CA ALA A 146 4.08 -9.79 -7.44
C ALA A 146 3.29 -9.78 -8.76
N ASN A 147 2.16 -9.07 -8.82
CA ASN A 147 1.38 -8.95 -10.06
C ASN A 147 2.08 -8.06 -11.09
N LEU A 148 2.69 -6.95 -10.67
CA LEU A 148 3.54 -6.13 -11.55
C LEU A 148 4.70 -6.94 -12.13
N ALA A 149 5.37 -7.76 -11.32
CA ALA A 149 6.45 -8.64 -11.78
C ALA A 149 5.99 -9.71 -12.77
N LYS A 150 4.71 -10.09 -12.74
CA LYS A 150 4.07 -10.97 -13.74
C LYS A 150 3.70 -10.25 -15.04
N GLY A 151 3.89 -8.93 -15.11
CA GLY A 151 3.61 -8.11 -16.31
C GLY A 151 2.19 -7.55 -16.38
N PHE A 152 1.40 -7.63 -15.31
CA PHE A 152 0.08 -6.97 -15.26
C PHE A 152 0.24 -5.45 -15.15
N GLY A 153 -0.70 -4.70 -15.74
CA GLY A 153 -0.78 -3.26 -15.55
C GLY A 153 -1.04 -2.87 -14.09
N LEU A 154 -0.77 -1.61 -13.73
CA LEU A 154 -0.86 -1.15 -12.34
C LEU A 154 -2.27 -1.32 -11.76
N ALA A 155 -3.31 -0.90 -12.50
CA ALA A 155 -4.69 -1.01 -12.04
C ALA A 155 -5.11 -2.49 -11.84
N ASP A 156 -4.76 -3.37 -12.79
CA ASP A 156 -5.03 -4.80 -12.70
C ASP A 156 -4.28 -5.44 -11.53
N SER A 157 -3.03 -5.02 -11.31
CA SER A 157 -2.21 -5.51 -10.19
C SER A 157 -2.85 -5.16 -8.85
N ILE A 158 -3.40 -3.95 -8.71
CA ILE A 158 -4.11 -3.51 -7.51
C ILE A 158 -5.41 -4.29 -7.33
N ALA A 159 -6.23 -4.41 -8.38
CA ALA A 159 -7.49 -5.15 -8.32
C ALA A 159 -7.29 -6.61 -7.89
N ARG A 160 -6.30 -7.29 -8.48
CA ARG A 160 -5.91 -8.67 -8.14
C ARG A 160 -5.42 -8.79 -6.69
N ALA A 161 -4.59 -7.86 -6.25
CA ALA A 161 -4.07 -7.86 -4.89
C ALA A 161 -5.18 -7.64 -3.85
N LYS A 162 -6.16 -6.77 -4.15
CA LYS A 162 -7.34 -6.55 -3.29
C LYS A 162 -8.21 -7.81 -3.21
N ALA A 163 -8.46 -8.48 -4.32
CA ALA A 163 -9.21 -9.74 -4.33
C ALA A 163 -8.51 -10.79 -3.46
N TYR A 164 -7.20 -10.98 -3.64
CA TYR A 164 -6.39 -11.88 -2.80
C TYR A 164 -6.49 -11.55 -1.31
N LEU A 165 -6.32 -10.30 -0.95
CA LEU A 165 -6.40 -9.87 0.44
C LEU A 165 -7.79 -10.14 1.03
N THR A 166 -8.85 -9.88 0.25
CA THR A 166 -10.23 -10.15 0.68
C THR A 166 -10.45 -11.63 0.94
N ASP A 167 -9.95 -12.51 0.06
CA ASP A 167 -10.06 -13.96 0.24
C ASP A 167 -9.27 -14.43 1.49
N ALA A 168 -8.04 -13.91 1.66
CA ALA A 168 -7.21 -14.21 2.82
C ALA A 168 -7.84 -13.77 4.15
N LEU A 169 -8.57 -12.65 4.15
CA LEU A 169 -9.33 -12.17 5.31
C LEU A 169 -10.59 -13.03 5.56
N ASN A 170 -11.29 -13.43 4.50
CA ASN A 170 -12.52 -14.24 4.61
C ASN A 170 -12.24 -15.66 5.12
N ALA A 171 -11.03 -16.16 5.00
CA ALA A 171 -10.63 -17.45 5.54
C ALA A 171 -10.72 -17.54 7.08
N GLN A 172 -10.64 -16.39 7.76
CA GLN A 172 -10.84 -16.26 9.22
C GLN A 172 -10.07 -17.29 10.04
N LEU A 173 -8.77 -17.46 9.77
CA LEU A 173 -7.95 -18.40 10.52
C LEU A 173 -7.94 -18.02 12.02
N ASP A 174 -8.41 -18.95 12.85
CA ASP A 174 -8.40 -18.82 14.31
C ASP A 174 -7.19 -19.59 14.88
N LEU A 175 -6.03 -18.97 14.80
CA LEU A 175 -4.76 -19.52 15.27
C LEU A 175 -4.14 -18.64 16.34
N GLY A 176 -3.92 -19.20 17.51
CA GLY A 176 -3.24 -18.51 18.62
C GLY A 176 -4.18 -17.78 19.56
N GLN A 177 -3.60 -16.87 20.41
CA GLN A 177 -4.31 -16.14 21.47
C GLN A 177 -4.34 -14.62 21.23
N GLY A 178 -3.83 -14.15 20.09
CA GLY A 178 -3.75 -12.75 19.72
C GLY A 178 -4.34 -12.50 18.33
N SER A 179 -3.85 -11.47 17.64
CA SER A 179 -4.18 -11.26 16.21
C SER A 179 -3.64 -12.44 15.41
N GLY A 180 -4.53 -13.26 14.86
CA GLY A 180 -4.17 -14.42 14.05
C GLY A 180 -3.57 -14.01 12.70
N PRO A 181 -2.94 -14.95 11.99
CA PRO A 181 -2.38 -14.70 10.66
C PRO A 181 -3.48 -14.60 9.59
N LEU A 182 -3.15 -13.96 8.47
CA LEU A 182 -3.91 -14.09 7.24
C LEU A 182 -3.64 -15.48 6.62
N ASP A 183 -4.64 -16.04 5.93
CA ASP A 183 -4.46 -17.30 5.22
C ASP A 183 -3.76 -17.06 3.87
N HIS A 184 -2.48 -17.37 3.83
CA HIS A 184 -1.68 -17.31 2.61
C HIS A 184 -1.63 -18.65 1.84
N THR A 185 -2.36 -19.67 2.29
CA THR A 185 -2.37 -20.99 1.65
C THR A 185 -3.40 -21.10 0.51
N LEU A 186 -4.24 -20.09 0.32
CA LEU A 186 -5.30 -20.04 -0.70
C LEU A 186 -4.79 -20.16 -2.14
N GLY A 187 -3.49 -20.12 -2.37
CA GLY A 187 -2.85 -20.19 -3.69
C GLY A 187 -2.90 -21.56 -4.38
N GLY A 188 -3.40 -22.61 -3.73
CA GLY A 188 -3.40 -23.98 -4.29
C GLY A 188 -4.64 -24.35 -5.11
N THR A 189 -5.78 -23.71 -4.88
CA THR A 189 -7.05 -24.01 -5.57
C THR A 189 -7.78 -22.78 -6.12
N GLY A 190 -7.39 -21.57 -5.71
CA GLY A 190 -8.03 -20.32 -6.07
C GLY A 190 -7.35 -19.54 -7.21
N VAL A 191 -6.15 -19.94 -7.63
CA VAL A 191 -5.38 -19.23 -8.68
C VAL A 191 -6.13 -19.21 -10.01
N GLU A 192 -6.91 -20.25 -10.32
CA GLU A 192 -7.71 -20.31 -11.55
C GLU A 192 -8.89 -19.31 -11.52
N ASN A 193 -9.54 -19.11 -10.38
CA ASN A 193 -10.61 -18.13 -10.23
C ASN A 193 -10.10 -16.67 -10.28
N TRP A 194 -8.85 -16.46 -9.93
CA TRP A 194 -8.18 -15.16 -10.00
C TRP A 194 -7.82 -14.73 -11.43
N MET A 195 -7.66 -15.68 -12.33
CA MET A 195 -7.38 -15.41 -13.74
C MET A 195 -8.63 -15.00 -14.51
N HIS A 196 -9.83 -15.30 -13.99
CA HIS A 196 -11.10 -15.07 -14.68
C HIS A 196 -12.03 -14.03 -14.05
N GLY A 197 -11.66 -13.46 -12.91
CA GLY A 197 -12.55 -12.60 -12.10
C GLY A 197 -12.15 -11.13 -12.05
N VAL A 198 -11.72 -10.51 -13.15
CA VAL A 198 -11.73 -9.04 -13.25
C VAL A 198 -13.11 -8.66 -13.76
N PRO A 199 -13.93 -7.91 -13.01
CA PRO A 199 -15.16 -7.34 -13.58
C PRO A 199 -14.76 -6.44 -14.75
N ASP A 200 -15.51 -6.51 -15.86
CA ASP A 200 -15.35 -5.68 -17.07
C ASP A 200 -15.52 -4.15 -16.86
N ALA A 201 -15.38 -3.67 -15.65
CA ALA A 201 -15.61 -2.29 -15.23
C ALA A 201 -14.41 -1.34 -15.42
N VAL A 202 -13.34 -1.78 -16.07
CA VAL A 202 -12.17 -0.93 -16.41
C VAL A 202 -12.03 -0.75 -17.93
N GLN A 203 -13.03 -1.15 -18.71
CA GLN A 203 -13.10 -0.80 -20.12
C GLN A 203 -14.04 0.41 -20.30
N ASP A 204 -13.43 1.51 -20.74
CA ASP A 204 -14.05 2.73 -21.27
C ASP A 204 -14.85 3.64 -20.32
N LYS A 205 -14.17 4.70 -19.79
CA LYS A 205 -14.57 6.10 -20.14
C LYS A 205 -13.43 7.08 -19.85
#